data_0d564d5765e1f57acff44697a3a03d36
#
_entry.id   0d564d5765e1f57acff44697a3a03d36
#
_cell.length_a   1.000
_cell.length_b   1.000
_cell.length_c   1.000
_cell.angle_alpha   90.00
_cell.angle_beta   90.00
_cell.angle_gamma   90.00
#
_symmetry.space_group_name_H-M   'P 1'
#
loop_
_entity.id
_entity.type
_entity.pdbx_description
1 polymer ?
#
loop_
_entity_poly.entity_id
_entity_poly.type
_entity_poly.pdbx_seq_one_letter_code
_entity_poly.pdbx_strand_id
1 'polypeptide(L)'
;MVDIVTRINNVVNGFVWGPFGLALLFCTGLWLSIRTGFFQFRRMGYWLRHTIGAIFTNKDITAHTSKEDMAISQFQSMCTALAGTIGTGNIVGVATAIVSGGPGAIFWMWVMALLGMMTSFAENVLGVYYRRRNEKGEWSGGAMYYLTDGLGAKPGCKTVGRVLAVLFACFCILASFGIGNMSQINSIAGNMNAAFHLPYLATGLALMVVTALIVIGGLKRVAAVTEKLVPLMALFYIAGAFIIVAMHAGNIPAALAAIFRGAFNLNAAGGGALGYGISQTITWGFKRGAFSNEAGLGSAVMVNSASNVKEPVHQGMWGVFEVFADTIVVCTLTALVILTTGVVDLESGAVLAGVQDNALVGQAFTVAFGSFGPKFIAVSILLFAYSTTLGWSHYGTKAVEYLFGTAGSRIYKVVFVGMTVVGATMKLGLAWDLSDTFNGLMMIPNLIGVLALSGTVVDITKNYFARRVRGEDIEPMWSAFAEYQKEEEAEAAAEAAELEKAANE
;
A
#
# COMPACT_ATOMS: atom_id res chain seq x y z
N MET A 1 -2.70 22.30 -25.83
CA MET A 1 -2.19 20.94 -25.54
C MET A 1 -2.51 20.54 -24.10
N VAL A 2 -2.15 21.35 -23.09
CA VAL A 2 -2.46 21.08 -21.66
C VAL A 2 -3.96 20.81 -21.45
N ASP A 3 -4.86 21.65 -21.99
CA ASP A 3 -6.31 21.49 -21.83
C ASP A 3 -6.85 20.19 -22.43
N ILE A 4 -6.27 19.71 -23.53
CA ILE A 4 -6.68 18.43 -24.14
C ILE A 4 -6.25 17.29 -23.23
N VAL A 5 -5.01 17.32 -22.74
CA VAL A 5 -4.49 16.30 -21.80
C VAL A 5 -5.31 16.27 -20.52
N THR A 6 -5.64 17.44 -19.96
CA THR A 6 -6.49 17.55 -18.76
C THR A 6 -7.89 16.96 -19.01
N ARG A 7 -8.51 17.25 -20.15
CA ARG A 7 -9.84 16.69 -20.48
C ARG A 7 -9.79 15.16 -20.62
N ILE A 8 -8.80 14.63 -21.33
CA ILE A 8 -8.63 13.18 -21.48
C ILE A 8 -8.40 12.55 -20.10
N ASN A 9 -7.51 13.15 -19.29
CA ASN A 9 -7.22 12.67 -17.95
C ASN A 9 -8.48 12.63 -17.07
N ASN A 10 -9.30 13.69 -17.08
CA ASN A 10 -10.53 13.75 -16.29
C ASN A 10 -11.53 12.66 -16.68
N VAL A 11 -11.65 12.35 -17.97
CA VAL A 11 -12.52 11.26 -18.45
C VAL A 11 -12.00 9.90 -17.98
N VAL A 12 -10.70 9.65 -18.13
CA VAL A 12 -10.08 8.38 -17.71
C VAL A 12 -10.10 8.24 -16.18
N ASN A 13 -9.77 9.29 -15.45
CA ASN A 13 -9.81 9.32 -13.98
C ASN A 13 -11.24 9.06 -13.47
N GLY A 14 -12.24 9.73 -14.09
CA GLY A 14 -13.65 9.53 -13.77
C GLY A 14 -14.16 8.12 -14.09
N PHE A 15 -13.59 7.42 -15.07
CA PHE A 15 -13.89 6.01 -15.34
C PHE A 15 -13.25 5.09 -14.29
N VAL A 16 -11.97 5.29 -14.02
CA VAL A 16 -11.17 4.43 -13.14
C VAL A 16 -11.60 4.56 -11.68
N TRP A 17 -11.77 5.79 -11.20
CA TRP A 17 -12.21 6.10 -9.83
C TRP A 17 -13.71 6.38 -9.72
N GLY A 18 -14.44 6.18 -10.81
CA GLY A 18 -15.89 6.24 -10.86
C GLY A 18 -16.55 4.91 -10.45
N PRO A 19 -17.86 4.79 -10.69
CA PRO A 19 -18.64 3.62 -10.26
C PRO A 19 -18.09 2.28 -10.75
N PHE A 20 -17.49 2.23 -11.95
CA PHE A 20 -16.91 1.02 -12.52
C PHE A 20 -15.71 0.53 -11.69
N GLY A 21 -14.71 1.38 -11.48
CA GLY A 21 -13.50 0.97 -10.76
C GLY A 21 -13.78 0.69 -9.28
N LEU A 22 -14.64 1.50 -8.64
CA LEU A 22 -15.05 1.28 -7.25
C LEU A 22 -15.84 -0.03 -7.09
N ALA A 23 -16.74 -0.34 -8.03
CA ALA A 23 -17.46 -1.61 -8.04
C ALA A 23 -16.51 -2.79 -8.25
N LEU A 24 -15.52 -2.66 -9.12
CA LEU A 24 -14.51 -3.69 -9.36
C LEU A 24 -13.70 -3.98 -8.08
N LEU A 25 -13.24 -2.94 -7.37
CA LEU A 25 -12.56 -3.06 -6.08
C LEU A 25 -13.44 -3.75 -5.03
N PHE A 26 -14.65 -3.23 -4.85
CA PHE A 26 -15.60 -3.74 -3.86
C PHE A 26 -15.95 -5.20 -4.14
N CYS A 27 -16.36 -5.52 -5.37
CA CYS A 27 -16.78 -6.86 -5.75
C CYS A 27 -15.62 -7.86 -5.66
N THR A 28 -14.38 -7.46 -6.01
CA THR A 28 -13.21 -8.34 -5.89
C THR A 28 -12.92 -8.67 -4.42
N GLY A 29 -12.86 -7.67 -3.56
CA GLY A 29 -12.61 -7.89 -2.12
C GLY A 29 -13.72 -8.70 -1.46
N LEU A 30 -14.99 -8.43 -1.80
CA LEU A 30 -16.13 -9.19 -1.31
C LEU A 30 -16.11 -10.65 -1.82
N TRP A 31 -15.85 -10.86 -3.11
CA TRP A 31 -15.73 -12.19 -3.70
C TRP A 31 -14.66 -13.03 -3.02
N LEU A 32 -13.48 -12.47 -2.83
CA LEU A 32 -12.38 -13.14 -2.14
C LEU A 32 -12.72 -13.41 -0.67
N SER A 33 -13.37 -12.46 0.01
CA SER A 33 -13.83 -12.65 1.40
C SER A 33 -14.81 -13.83 1.50
N ILE A 34 -15.77 -13.93 0.60
CA ILE A 34 -16.73 -15.04 0.57
C ILE A 34 -16.02 -16.36 0.26
N ARG A 35 -15.15 -16.38 -0.78
CA ARG A 35 -14.43 -17.59 -1.22
C ARG A 35 -13.48 -18.16 -0.17
N THR A 36 -12.89 -17.30 0.65
CA THR A 36 -11.98 -17.67 1.76
C THR A 36 -12.70 -17.79 3.11
N GLY A 37 -14.04 -17.67 3.12
CA GLY A 37 -14.86 -17.78 4.32
C GLY A 37 -14.64 -16.65 5.33
N PHE A 38 -14.46 -15.42 4.83
CA PHE A 38 -14.19 -14.24 5.65
C PHE A 38 -12.97 -14.42 6.56
N PHE A 39 -11.87 -14.89 5.96
CA PHE A 39 -10.61 -15.19 6.65
C PHE A 39 -10.14 -14.03 7.53
N GLN A 40 -10.20 -12.79 7.06
CA GLN A 40 -9.78 -11.60 7.77
C GLN A 40 -10.45 -11.43 9.13
N PHE A 41 -11.69 -11.89 9.29
CA PHE A 41 -12.45 -11.83 10.56
C PHE A 41 -12.39 -13.15 11.32
N ARG A 42 -12.70 -14.28 10.66
CA ARG A 42 -12.80 -15.59 11.32
C ARG A 42 -11.46 -16.12 11.82
N ARG A 43 -10.37 -15.70 11.20
CA ARG A 43 -9.01 -16.10 11.54
C ARG A 43 -8.16 -14.94 12.06
N MET A 44 -8.79 -13.88 12.60
CA MET A 44 -8.08 -12.69 13.06
C MET A 44 -6.99 -13.02 14.09
N GLY A 45 -7.28 -13.80 15.11
CA GLY A 45 -6.27 -14.24 16.08
C GLY A 45 -5.16 -15.09 15.46
N TYR A 46 -5.48 -15.86 14.40
CA TYR A 46 -4.50 -16.67 13.71
C TYR A 46 -3.51 -15.80 12.92
N TRP A 47 -4.00 -14.92 12.03
CA TRP A 47 -3.08 -14.08 11.25
C TRP A 47 -2.34 -13.06 12.12
N LEU A 48 -2.95 -12.49 13.17
CA LEU A 48 -2.24 -11.61 14.12
C LEU A 48 -1.08 -12.35 14.81
N ARG A 49 -1.29 -13.61 15.21
CA ARG A 49 -0.24 -14.42 15.82
C ARG A 49 0.89 -14.75 14.85
N HIS A 50 0.57 -15.01 13.56
CA HIS A 50 1.55 -15.39 12.54
C HIS A 50 2.19 -14.19 11.82
N THR A 51 1.79 -12.96 12.14
CA THR A 51 2.38 -11.71 11.66
C THR A 51 3.03 -10.93 12.80
N ILE A 52 2.35 -9.94 13.35
CA ILE A 52 2.90 -9.08 14.41
C ILE A 52 3.35 -9.90 15.65
N GLY A 53 2.57 -10.90 16.05
CA GLY A 53 2.92 -11.78 17.17
C GLY A 53 4.19 -12.59 16.90
N ALA A 54 4.39 -13.01 15.68
CA ALA A 54 5.54 -13.80 15.27
C ALA A 54 6.86 -13.00 15.26
N ILE A 55 6.82 -11.68 15.12
CA ILE A 55 8.01 -10.81 15.25
C ILE A 55 8.69 -11.00 16.63
N PHE A 56 7.90 -11.26 17.67
CA PHE A 56 8.40 -11.41 19.04
C PHE A 56 8.69 -12.86 19.44
N THR A 57 8.16 -13.83 18.70
CA THR A 57 8.21 -15.25 19.07
C THR A 57 9.03 -16.11 18.12
N ASN A 58 9.23 -15.67 16.88
CA ASN A 58 9.99 -16.41 15.87
C ASN A 58 11.12 -15.54 15.29
N LYS A 59 12.37 -15.90 15.61
CA LYS A 59 13.55 -15.17 15.14
C LYS A 59 13.76 -15.23 13.63
N ASP A 60 13.27 -16.25 12.93
CA ASP A 60 13.44 -16.41 11.48
C ASP A 60 12.75 -15.31 10.70
N ILE A 61 11.68 -14.73 11.25
CA ILE A 61 10.94 -13.61 10.61
C ILE A 61 11.79 -12.36 10.52
N THR A 62 12.62 -12.11 11.54
CA THR A 62 13.47 -10.92 11.64
C THR A 62 14.91 -11.16 11.23
N ALA A 63 15.33 -12.44 11.15
CA ALA A 63 16.69 -12.80 10.76
C ALA A 63 16.99 -12.36 9.34
N HIS A 64 18.09 -11.66 9.16
CA HIS A 64 18.55 -11.26 7.83
C HIS A 64 19.02 -12.48 7.05
N THR A 65 18.67 -12.55 5.79
CA THR A 65 19.17 -13.57 4.88
C THR A 65 20.68 -13.44 4.68
N SER A 66 21.35 -14.53 4.32
CA SER A 66 22.78 -14.52 4.03
C SER A 66 23.11 -13.55 2.87
N LYS A 67 24.39 -13.23 2.70
CA LYS A 67 24.79 -12.36 1.57
C LYS A 67 24.57 -13.02 0.21
N GLU A 68 24.60 -14.34 0.17
CA GLU A 68 24.44 -15.16 -1.02
C GLU A 68 22.97 -15.32 -1.40
N ASP A 69 22.08 -15.42 -0.40
CA ASP A 69 20.65 -15.43 -0.63
C ASP A 69 20.16 -14.00 -0.97
N MET A 70 19.61 -13.83 -2.17
CA MET A 70 19.15 -12.55 -2.69
C MET A 70 17.74 -12.16 -2.21
N ALA A 71 17.08 -12.97 -1.39
CA ALA A 71 15.82 -12.64 -0.73
C ALA A 71 16.01 -11.64 0.41
N ILE A 72 14.92 -11.05 0.87
CA ILE A 72 14.84 -10.23 2.09
C ILE A 72 14.03 -10.96 3.16
N SER A 73 14.25 -10.66 4.45
CA SER A 73 13.47 -11.27 5.52
C SER A 73 11.98 -10.87 5.43
N GLN A 74 11.10 -11.67 6.04
CA GLN A 74 9.67 -11.36 6.08
C GLN A 74 9.41 -10.00 6.74
N PHE A 75 10.13 -9.68 7.81
CA PHE A 75 10.05 -8.38 8.48
C PHE A 75 10.50 -7.23 7.58
N GLN A 76 11.62 -7.39 6.86
CA GLN A 76 12.09 -6.43 5.88
C GLN A 76 11.10 -6.23 4.74
N SER A 77 10.48 -7.30 4.26
CA SER A 77 9.45 -7.27 3.23
C SER A 77 8.23 -6.48 3.71
N MET A 78 7.69 -6.81 4.87
CA MET A 78 6.57 -6.10 5.49
C MET A 78 6.89 -4.61 5.71
N CYS A 79 8.06 -4.28 6.29
CA CYS A 79 8.45 -2.88 6.47
C CYS A 79 8.60 -2.15 5.13
N THR A 80 9.12 -2.79 4.08
CA THR A 80 9.28 -2.15 2.79
C THR A 80 7.94 -1.97 2.06
N ALA A 81 7.00 -2.91 2.21
CA ALA A 81 5.64 -2.77 1.71
C ALA A 81 4.89 -1.65 2.45
N LEU A 82 4.95 -1.62 3.78
CA LEU A 82 4.39 -0.52 4.60
C LEU A 82 5.07 0.81 4.31
N ALA A 83 6.35 0.84 3.95
CA ALA A 83 7.01 2.05 3.48
C ALA A 83 6.35 2.60 2.21
N GLY A 84 5.96 1.72 1.29
CA GLY A 84 5.25 2.11 0.06
C GLY A 84 3.85 2.66 0.33
N THR A 85 3.12 2.06 1.26
CA THR A 85 1.71 2.37 1.56
C THR A 85 1.55 3.50 2.57
N ILE A 86 2.27 3.47 3.70
CA ILE A 86 2.19 4.52 4.72
C ILE A 86 2.95 5.78 4.26
N GLY A 87 2.22 6.71 3.67
CA GLY A 87 2.75 7.92 3.06
C GLY A 87 1.87 9.15 3.27
N THR A 88 1.87 10.04 2.28
CA THR A 88 0.97 11.22 2.29
C THR A 88 -0.51 10.82 2.31
N GLY A 89 -0.86 9.62 1.86
CA GLY A 89 -2.22 9.08 1.88
C GLY A 89 -2.83 9.06 3.28
N ASN A 90 -2.06 8.64 4.27
CA ASN A 90 -2.51 8.51 5.65
C ASN A 90 -2.69 9.84 6.38
N ILE A 91 -2.10 10.90 5.88
CA ILE A 91 -2.17 12.25 6.48
C ILE A 91 -3.02 13.16 5.59
N VAL A 92 -2.53 13.51 4.41
CA VAL A 92 -3.21 14.44 3.48
C VAL A 92 -4.41 13.76 2.81
N GLY A 93 -4.31 12.47 2.48
CA GLY A 93 -5.39 11.71 1.86
C GLY A 93 -6.62 11.62 2.76
N VAL A 94 -6.44 11.38 4.06
CA VAL A 94 -7.53 11.36 5.06
C VAL A 94 -8.20 12.73 5.18
N ALA A 95 -7.40 13.80 5.26
CA ALA A 95 -7.93 15.17 5.27
C ALA A 95 -8.77 15.45 4.01
N THR A 96 -8.26 15.08 2.84
CA THR A 96 -8.99 15.23 1.56
C THR A 96 -10.28 14.41 1.55
N ALA A 97 -10.28 13.19 2.10
CA ALA A 97 -11.49 12.38 2.20
C ALA A 97 -12.58 13.07 3.04
N ILE A 98 -12.18 13.65 4.19
CA ILE A 98 -13.12 14.37 5.08
C ILE A 98 -13.66 15.64 4.41
N VAL A 99 -12.78 16.45 3.81
CA VAL A 99 -13.18 17.73 3.18
C VAL A 99 -14.06 17.52 1.94
N SER A 100 -13.73 16.52 1.11
CA SER A 100 -14.41 16.30 -0.16
C SER A 100 -15.60 15.33 -0.08
N GLY A 101 -15.57 14.40 0.88
CA GLY A 101 -16.61 13.38 1.06
C GLY A 101 -17.37 13.47 2.37
N GLY A 102 -17.04 14.44 3.23
CA GLY A 102 -17.57 14.55 4.58
C GLY A 102 -16.97 13.52 5.56
N PRO A 103 -17.28 13.61 6.87
CA PRO A 103 -16.79 12.66 7.88
C PRO A 103 -17.15 11.21 7.58
N GLY A 104 -18.28 10.97 6.90
CA GLY A 104 -18.74 9.64 6.49
C GLY A 104 -17.80 8.92 5.51
N ALA A 105 -16.93 9.63 4.81
CA ALA A 105 -15.93 9.01 3.92
C ALA A 105 -14.98 8.08 4.70
N ILE A 106 -14.75 8.33 5.99
CA ILE A 106 -13.93 7.47 6.84
C ILE A 106 -14.57 6.10 7.05
N PHE A 107 -15.89 6.02 7.20
CA PHE A 107 -16.60 4.73 7.25
C PHE A 107 -16.35 3.91 5.97
N TRP A 108 -16.42 4.56 4.80
CA TRP A 108 -16.22 3.88 3.53
C TRP A 108 -14.73 3.54 3.27
N MET A 109 -13.80 4.29 3.85
CA MET A 109 -12.39 3.88 3.93
C MET A 109 -12.23 2.57 4.73
N TRP A 110 -12.92 2.43 5.87
CA TRP A 110 -12.90 1.18 6.64
C TRP A 110 -13.49 0.01 5.86
N VAL A 111 -14.64 0.21 5.20
CA VAL A 111 -15.26 -0.83 4.36
C VAL A 111 -14.29 -1.26 3.26
N MET A 112 -13.67 -0.29 2.57
CA MET A 112 -12.66 -0.57 1.55
C MET A 112 -11.49 -1.37 2.13
N ALA A 113 -10.96 -0.98 3.27
CA ALA A 113 -9.84 -1.68 3.91
C ALA A 113 -10.20 -3.11 4.33
N LEU A 114 -11.36 -3.30 4.96
CA LEU A 114 -11.82 -4.62 5.41
C LEU A 114 -11.98 -5.61 4.25
N LEU A 115 -12.44 -5.15 3.10
CA LEU A 115 -12.51 -5.96 1.88
C LEU A 115 -11.14 -6.05 1.19
N GLY A 116 -10.40 -4.95 1.16
CA GLY A 116 -9.05 -4.85 0.62
C GLY A 116 -8.05 -5.79 1.29
N MET A 117 -8.22 -6.11 2.58
CA MET A 117 -7.41 -7.13 3.26
C MET A 117 -7.38 -8.44 2.49
N MET A 118 -8.51 -8.89 1.95
CA MET A 118 -8.56 -10.14 1.19
C MET A 118 -8.05 -9.98 -0.23
N THR A 119 -8.13 -8.80 -0.80
CA THR A 119 -7.51 -8.50 -2.09
C THR A 119 -5.98 -8.54 -1.95
N SER A 120 -5.42 -7.84 -0.97
CA SER A 120 -3.98 -7.87 -0.67
C SER A 120 -3.49 -9.27 -0.28
N PHE A 121 -4.29 -10.02 0.49
CA PHE A 121 -4.02 -11.45 0.75
C PHE A 121 -3.84 -12.23 -0.53
N ALA A 122 -4.79 -12.11 -1.47
CA ALA A 122 -4.77 -12.85 -2.73
C ALA A 122 -3.61 -12.41 -3.64
N GLU A 123 -3.32 -11.10 -3.71
CA GLU A 123 -2.17 -10.56 -4.44
C GLU A 123 -0.86 -11.17 -3.94
N ASN A 124 -0.66 -11.19 -2.63
CA ASN A 124 0.56 -11.71 -2.03
C ASN A 124 0.69 -13.22 -2.15
N VAL A 125 -0.41 -13.98 -2.01
CA VAL A 125 -0.43 -15.42 -2.26
C VAL A 125 -0.03 -15.70 -3.71
N LEU A 126 -0.63 -15.01 -4.69
CA LEU A 126 -0.29 -15.17 -6.10
C LEU A 126 1.13 -14.69 -6.41
N GLY A 127 1.55 -13.59 -5.78
CA GLY A 127 2.87 -13.01 -5.98
C GLY A 127 3.99 -13.96 -5.58
N VAL A 128 3.88 -14.63 -4.42
CA VAL A 128 4.85 -15.64 -3.98
C VAL A 128 4.74 -16.91 -4.83
N TYR A 129 3.53 -17.37 -5.12
CA TYR A 129 3.31 -18.60 -5.88
C TYR A 129 3.84 -18.53 -7.32
N TYR A 130 3.75 -17.35 -7.98
CA TYR A 130 4.19 -17.13 -9.36
C TYR A 130 5.52 -16.34 -9.49
N ARG A 131 6.28 -16.17 -8.39
CA ARG A 131 7.58 -15.49 -8.43
C ARG A 131 8.61 -16.32 -9.21
N ARG A 132 9.59 -15.62 -9.81
CA ARG A 132 10.72 -16.21 -10.53
C ARG A 132 12.02 -15.60 -10.07
N ARG A 133 13.14 -16.28 -10.27
CA ARG A 133 14.47 -15.67 -10.13
C ARG A 133 14.87 -14.97 -11.43
N ASN A 134 15.43 -13.77 -11.29
CA ASN A 134 16.01 -13.05 -12.42
C ASN A 134 17.45 -13.54 -12.70
N GLU A 135 18.10 -12.94 -13.72
CA GLU A 135 19.48 -13.25 -14.12
C GLU A 135 20.51 -13.08 -12.99
N LYS A 136 20.16 -12.38 -11.91
CA LYS A 136 21.02 -12.16 -10.74
C LYS A 136 20.68 -13.05 -9.55
N GLY A 137 19.74 -13.97 -9.70
CA GLY A 137 19.22 -14.80 -8.63
C GLY A 137 18.25 -14.10 -7.67
N GLU A 138 17.86 -12.82 -7.94
CA GLU A 138 16.89 -12.09 -7.12
C GLU A 138 15.48 -12.57 -7.43
N TRP A 139 14.64 -12.71 -6.40
CA TRP A 139 13.22 -12.97 -6.62
C TRP A 139 12.54 -11.79 -7.32
N SER A 140 11.79 -12.09 -8.34
CA SER A 140 10.98 -11.16 -9.11
C SER A 140 9.57 -11.69 -9.19
N GLY A 141 8.63 -10.94 -8.63
CA GLY A 141 7.21 -11.24 -8.62
C GLY A 141 6.40 -9.96 -8.77
N GLY A 142 5.11 -10.07 -8.68
CA GLY A 142 4.18 -8.96 -8.86
C GLY A 142 3.07 -9.29 -9.85
N ALA A 143 2.17 -8.34 -10.07
CA ALA A 143 0.98 -8.55 -10.91
C ALA A 143 1.33 -9.04 -12.33
N MET A 144 2.39 -8.50 -12.93
CA MET A 144 2.81 -8.88 -14.26
C MET A 144 3.18 -10.38 -14.38
N TYR A 145 3.70 -10.99 -13.33
CA TYR A 145 4.07 -12.41 -13.34
C TYR A 145 2.86 -13.32 -13.25
N TYR A 146 1.95 -13.13 -12.28
CA TYR A 146 0.75 -13.97 -12.23
C TYR A 146 -0.25 -13.68 -13.36
N LEU A 147 -0.20 -12.48 -13.98
CA LEU A 147 -0.93 -12.23 -15.23
C LEU A 147 -0.37 -13.04 -16.39
N THR A 148 0.96 -13.09 -16.54
CA THR A 148 1.61 -13.81 -17.64
C THR A 148 1.55 -15.31 -17.42
N ASP A 149 1.93 -15.79 -16.23
CA ASP A 149 2.16 -17.21 -15.96
C ASP A 149 0.94 -17.90 -15.35
N GLY A 150 0.11 -17.18 -14.64
CA GLY A 150 -1.13 -17.70 -14.06
C GLY A 150 -2.30 -17.55 -15.03
N LEU A 151 -2.69 -16.32 -15.36
CA LEU A 151 -3.80 -16.07 -16.29
C LEU A 151 -3.45 -16.54 -17.70
N GLY A 152 -2.23 -16.22 -18.17
CA GLY A 152 -1.78 -16.60 -19.50
C GLY A 152 -1.61 -18.10 -19.74
N ALA A 153 -1.47 -18.92 -18.68
CA ALA A 153 -1.46 -20.37 -18.77
C ALA A 153 -2.84 -20.99 -19.01
N LYS A 154 -3.93 -20.23 -18.77
CA LYS A 154 -5.28 -20.72 -19.03
C LYS A 154 -5.55 -20.84 -20.54
N PRO A 155 -6.33 -21.85 -20.99
CA PRO A 155 -6.65 -22.04 -22.39
C PRO A 155 -7.21 -20.76 -23.04
N GLY A 156 -6.62 -20.33 -24.14
CA GLY A 156 -7.04 -19.13 -24.88
C GLY A 156 -6.65 -17.77 -24.25
N CYS A 157 -6.06 -17.74 -23.05
CA CYS A 157 -5.76 -16.49 -22.32
C CYS A 157 -4.32 -16.01 -22.47
N LYS A 158 -3.44 -16.69 -23.20
CA LYS A 158 -2.01 -16.35 -23.32
C LYS A 158 -1.77 -14.89 -23.74
N THR A 159 -2.44 -14.44 -24.79
CA THR A 159 -2.30 -13.06 -25.29
C THR A 159 -2.90 -12.06 -24.32
N VAL A 160 -4.06 -12.37 -23.73
CA VAL A 160 -4.74 -11.51 -22.75
C VAL A 160 -3.87 -11.30 -21.52
N GLY A 161 -3.32 -12.40 -20.95
CA GLY A 161 -2.43 -12.32 -19.81
C GLY A 161 -1.19 -11.45 -20.08
N ARG A 162 -0.55 -11.63 -21.25
CA ARG A 162 0.61 -10.82 -21.65
C ARG A 162 0.24 -9.34 -21.85
N VAL A 163 -0.87 -9.03 -22.51
CA VAL A 163 -1.30 -7.63 -22.73
C VAL A 163 -1.59 -6.95 -21.40
N LEU A 164 -2.35 -7.60 -20.51
CA LEU A 164 -2.64 -7.04 -19.19
C LEU A 164 -1.37 -6.85 -18.35
N ALA A 165 -0.40 -7.77 -18.42
CA ALA A 165 0.88 -7.66 -17.71
C ALA A 165 1.72 -6.46 -18.21
N VAL A 166 1.78 -6.26 -19.53
CA VAL A 166 2.49 -5.12 -20.14
C VAL A 166 1.80 -3.81 -19.76
N LEU A 167 0.47 -3.73 -19.84
CA LEU A 167 -0.30 -2.54 -19.43
C LEU A 167 -0.06 -2.22 -17.96
N PHE A 168 -0.15 -3.23 -17.08
CA PHE A 168 0.15 -3.06 -15.66
C PHE A 168 1.56 -2.49 -15.44
N ALA A 169 2.57 -3.08 -16.08
CA ALA A 169 3.95 -2.62 -15.93
C ALA A 169 4.16 -1.18 -16.43
N CYS A 170 3.55 -0.81 -17.57
CA CYS A 170 3.61 0.56 -18.08
C CYS A 170 2.95 1.56 -17.12
N PHE A 171 1.76 1.26 -16.60
CA PHE A 171 1.08 2.13 -15.65
C PHE A 171 1.86 2.23 -14.33
N CYS A 172 2.43 1.12 -13.84
CA CYS A 172 3.27 1.10 -12.65
C CYS A 172 4.50 2.00 -12.78
N ILE A 173 5.19 1.98 -13.92
CA ILE A 173 6.34 2.86 -14.17
C ILE A 173 5.92 4.33 -14.11
N LEU A 174 4.81 4.70 -14.76
CA LEU A 174 4.31 6.07 -14.77
C LEU A 174 3.84 6.51 -13.38
N ALA A 175 3.11 5.64 -12.67
CA ALA A 175 2.68 5.88 -11.29
C ALA A 175 3.87 6.04 -10.35
N SER A 176 4.94 5.26 -10.53
CA SER A 176 6.13 5.33 -9.68
C SER A 176 6.85 6.68 -9.74
N PHE A 177 6.92 7.31 -10.91
CA PHE A 177 7.46 8.66 -11.05
C PHE A 177 6.54 9.71 -10.45
N GLY A 178 5.23 9.58 -10.62
CA GLY A 178 4.23 10.52 -10.16
C GLY A 178 3.96 10.39 -8.66
N ILE A 179 3.12 9.39 -8.32
CA ILE A 179 2.61 9.19 -6.96
C ILE A 179 3.70 8.68 -6.01
N GLY A 180 4.59 7.82 -6.53
CA GLY A 180 5.66 7.23 -5.75
C GLY A 180 6.86 8.14 -5.50
N ASN A 181 7.07 9.18 -6.33
CA ASN A 181 8.23 10.07 -6.22
C ASN A 181 7.79 11.55 -6.14
N MET A 182 7.44 12.16 -7.28
CA MET A 182 7.27 13.61 -7.38
C MET A 182 6.26 14.16 -6.39
N SER A 183 5.12 13.51 -6.17
CA SER A 183 4.10 13.97 -5.24
C SER A 183 4.54 13.88 -3.79
N GLN A 184 5.25 12.82 -3.43
CA GLN A 184 5.79 12.62 -2.09
C GLN A 184 6.85 13.69 -1.78
N ILE A 185 7.82 13.85 -2.67
CA ILE A 185 8.91 14.82 -2.52
C ILE A 185 8.39 16.26 -2.49
N ASN A 186 7.37 16.58 -3.31
CA ASN A 186 6.72 17.90 -3.28
C ASN A 186 6.04 18.17 -1.94
N SER A 187 5.33 17.18 -1.41
CA SER A 187 4.70 17.30 -0.08
C SER A 187 5.75 17.51 1.02
N ILE A 188 6.88 16.81 0.96
CA ILE A 188 8.00 17.04 1.88
C ILE A 188 8.52 18.48 1.74
N ALA A 189 8.87 18.90 0.52
CA ALA A 189 9.46 20.21 0.28
C ALA A 189 8.53 21.35 0.71
N GLY A 190 7.22 21.21 0.45
CA GLY A 190 6.20 22.19 0.88
C GLY A 190 6.10 22.31 2.40
N ASN A 191 6.02 21.18 3.11
CA ASN A 191 5.93 21.19 4.58
C ASN A 191 7.23 21.62 5.25
N MET A 192 8.40 21.26 4.70
CA MET A 192 9.70 21.74 5.19
C MET A 192 9.87 23.24 4.98
N ASN A 193 9.39 23.77 3.86
CA ASN A 193 9.38 25.21 3.63
C ASN A 193 8.45 25.93 4.61
N ALA A 194 7.23 25.43 4.79
CA ALA A 194 6.26 26.04 5.69
C ALA A 194 6.70 26.03 7.17
N ALA A 195 7.32 24.93 7.65
CA ALA A 195 7.67 24.75 9.05
C ALA A 195 9.08 25.27 9.42
N PHE A 196 10.03 25.17 8.49
CA PHE A 196 11.47 25.45 8.75
C PHE A 196 12.07 26.45 7.78
N HIS A 197 11.30 27.00 6.85
CA HIS A 197 11.73 27.93 5.80
C HIS A 197 12.86 27.40 4.90
N LEU A 198 12.93 26.07 4.73
CA LEU A 198 13.92 25.45 3.85
C LEU A 198 13.55 25.69 2.38
N PRO A 199 14.50 26.12 1.53
CA PRO A 199 14.23 26.27 0.10
C PRO A 199 13.87 24.92 -0.57
N TYR A 200 12.88 24.93 -1.45
CA TYR A 200 12.43 23.75 -2.19
C TYR A 200 13.58 23.02 -2.89
N LEU A 201 14.45 23.77 -3.59
CA LEU A 201 15.60 23.19 -4.29
C LEU A 201 16.60 22.53 -3.33
N ALA A 202 16.88 23.16 -2.18
CA ALA A 202 17.79 22.58 -1.19
C ALA A 202 17.25 21.27 -0.62
N THR A 203 15.95 21.21 -0.31
CA THR A 203 15.27 19.99 0.13
C THR A 203 15.35 18.92 -0.97
N GLY A 204 15.06 19.27 -2.24
CA GLY A 204 15.11 18.36 -3.37
C GLY A 204 16.51 17.77 -3.61
N LEU A 205 17.56 18.61 -3.54
CA LEU A 205 18.95 18.16 -3.70
C LEU A 205 19.40 17.26 -2.55
N ALA A 206 19.06 17.59 -1.32
CA ALA A 206 19.37 16.75 -0.16
C ALA A 206 18.70 15.38 -0.27
N LEU A 207 17.40 15.34 -0.61
CA LEU A 207 16.66 14.10 -0.81
C LEU A 207 17.19 13.30 -2.02
N MET A 208 17.59 13.97 -3.11
CA MET A 208 18.20 13.30 -4.27
C MET A 208 19.47 12.54 -3.86
N VAL A 209 20.36 13.17 -3.08
CA VAL A 209 21.60 12.51 -2.64
C VAL A 209 21.28 11.29 -1.76
N VAL A 210 20.38 11.45 -0.78
CA VAL A 210 20.01 10.35 0.12
C VAL A 210 19.32 9.23 -0.66
N THR A 211 18.42 9.56 -1.60
CA THR A 211 17.74 8.58 -2.47
C THR A 211 18.75 7.84 -3.36
N ALA A 212 19.74 8.54 -3.92
CA ALA A 212 20.80 7.90 -4.71
C ALA A 212 21.58 6.87 -3.90
N LEU A 213 21.99 7.24 -2.68
CA LEU A 213 22.74 6.35 -1.79
C LEU A 213 21.97 5.07 -1.44
N ILE A 214 20.65 5.15 -1.34
CA ILE A 214 19.80 4.01 -0.96
C ILE A 214 19.38 3.19 -2.19
N VAL A 215 18.74 3.84 -3.17
CA VAL A 215 18.08 3.16 -4.31
C VAL A 215 19.08 2.50 -5.27
N ILE A 216 20.24 3.13 -5.49
CA ILE A 216 21.28 2.54 -6.35
C ILE A 216 21.79 1.22 -5.74
N GLY A 217 21.81 1.10 -4.41
CA GLY A 217 22.20 -0.12 -3.70
C GLY A 217 21.22 -1.31 -3.80
N GLY A 218 20.06 -1.11 -4.46
CA GLY A 218 19.07 -2.15 -4.70
C GLY A 218 18.19 -2.50 -3.50
N LEU A 219 17.38 -3.57 -3.65
CA LEU A 219 16.34 -3.93 -2.70
C LEU A 219 16.86 -4.15 -1.28
N LYS A 220 17.97 -4.88 -1.11
CA LYS A 220 18.53 -5.14 0.22
C LYS A 220 18.87 -3.87 0.99
N ARG A 221 19.37 -2.83 0.30
CA ARG A 221 19.67 -1.55 0.94
C ARG A 221 18.39 -0.77 1.24
N VAL A 222 17.42 -0.78 0.35
CA VAL A 222 16.10 -0.19 0.60
C VAL A 222 15.47 -0.87 1.83
N ALA A 223 15.45 -2.19 1.87
CA ALA A 223 14.89 -2.98 2.97
C ALA A 223 15.61 -2.73 4.31
N ALA A 224 16.94 -2.63 4.31
CA ALA A 224 17.72 -2.31 5.51
C ALA A 224 17.45 -0.90 6.07
N VAL A 225 17.03 0.04 5.23
CA VAL A 225 16.60 1.37 5.67
C VAL A 225 15.15 1.33 6.15
N THR A 226 14.24 0.72 5.39
CA THR A 226 12.82 0.72 5.71
C THR A 226 12.49 -0.09 6.96
N GLU A 227 13.22 -1.18 7.25
CA GLU A 227 13.03 -1.96 8.49
C GLU A 227 13.24 -1.16 9.77
N LYS A 228 14.03 -0.07 9.71
CA LYS A 228 14.27 0.84 10.84
C LYS A 228 13.36 2.06 10.77
N LEU A 229 13.19 2.60 9.56
CA LEU A 229 12.44 3.82 9.33
C LEU A 229 10.95 3.64 9.61
N VAL A 230 10.35 2.52 9.16
CA VAL A 230 8.91 2.30 9.26
C VAL A 230 8.43 2.14 10.70
N PRO A 231 9.02 1.29 11.56
CA PRO A 231 8.62 1.24 12.96
C PRO A 231 8.81 2.57 13.69
N LEU A 232 9.92 3.29 13.41
CA LEU A 232 10.19 4.58 14.00
C LEU A 232 9.14 5.63 13.61
N MET A 233 8.84 5.75 12.30
CA MET A 233 7.88 6.74 11.82
C MET A 233 6.45 6.42 12.29
N ALA A 234 6.07 5.15 12.29
CA ALA A 234 4.76 4.72 12.75
C ALA A 234 4.59 5.02 14.26
N LEU A 235 5.57 4.64 15.07
CA LEU A 235 5.55 4.91 16.51
C LEU A 235 5.50 6.42 16.80
N PHE A 236 6.32 7.21 16.11
CA PHE A 236 6.36 8.67 16.26
C PHE A 236 5.00 9.31 15.97
N TYR A 237 4.39 8.96 14.82
CA TYR A 237 3.11 9.51 14.41
C TYR A 237 1.95 9.02 15.29
N ILE A 238 1.88 7.72 15.55
CA ILE A 238 0.82 7.11 16.38
C ILE A 238 0.86 7.71 17.80
N ALA A 239 2.04 7.88 18.39
CA ALA A 239 2.17 8.48 19.71
C ALA A 239 1.66 9.93 19.72
N GLY A 240 2.06 10.76 18.75
CA GLY A 240 1.60 12.14 18.65
C GLY A 240 0.08 12.24 18.42
N ALA A 241 -0.44 11.45 17.50
CA ALA A 241 -1.88 11.40 17.21
C ALA A 241 -2.70 10.89 18.42
N PHE A 242 -2.22 9.85 19.10
CA PHE A 242 -2.84 9.32 20.30
C PHE A 242 -2.91 10.35 21.43
N ILE A 243 -1.84 11.11 21.67
CA ILE A 243 -1.82 12.18 22.66
C ILE A 243 -2.91 13.21 22.36
N ILE A 244 -3.05 13.64 21.09
CA ILE A 244 -4.06 14.61 20.69
C ILE A 244 -5.46 14.07 20.91
N VAL A 245 -5.73 12.83 20.46
CA VAL A 245 -7.04 12.18 20.65
C VAL A 245 -7.37 12.02 22.14
N ALA A 246 -6.36 11.67 22.96
CA ALA A 246 -6.54 11.56 24.42
C ALA A 246 -6.84 12.92 25.07
N MET A 247 -6.17 14.00 24.64
CA MET A 247 -6.45 15.37 25.12
C MET A 247 -7.88 15.82 24.77
N HIS A 248 -8.45 15.33 23.67
CA HIS A 248 -9.79 15.64 23.17
C HIS A 248 -10.77 14.46 23.31
N ALA A 249 -10.54 13.56 24.27
CA ALA A 249 -11.31 12.32 24.43
C ALA A 249 -12.82 12.55 24.57
N GLY A 250 -13.23 13.66 25.17
CA GLY A 250 -14.65 14.06 25.27
C GLY A 250 -15.36 14.25 23.92
N ASN A 251 -14.62 14.52 22.85
CA ASN A 251 -15.15 14.72 21.50
C ASN A 251 -15.20 13.42 20.67
N ILE A 252 -14.61 12.31 21.15
CA ILE A 252 -14.60 11.03 20.43
C ILE A 252 -16.02 10.53 20.10
N PRO A 253 -16.99 10.54 21.03
CA PRO A 253 -18.35 10.09 20.71
C PRO A 253 -19.00 10.91 19.59
N ALA A 254 -18.79 12.24 19.58
CA ALA A 254 -19.33 13.11 18.54
C ALA A 254 -18.65 12.85 17.19
N ALA A 255 -17.33 12.67 17.16
CA ALA A 255 -16.56 12.32 15.96
C ALA A 255 -17.01 10.97 15.37
N LEU A 256 -17.16 9.94 16.19
CA LEU A 256 -17.66 8.64 15.74
C LEU A 256 -19.11 8.74 15.23
N ALA A 257 -19.98 9.47 15.96
CA ALA A 257 -21.35 9.72 15.50
C ALA A 257 -21.38 10.44 14.13
N ALA A 258 -20.48 11.41 13.90
CA ALA A 258 -20.36 12.11 12.63
C ALA A 258 -19.93 11.15 11.50
N ILE A 259 -18.97 10.25 11.74
CA ILE A 259 -18.54 9.23 10.78
C ILE A 259 -19.73 8.33 10.38
N PHE A 260 -20.44 7.75 11.35
CA PHE A 260 -21.54 6.82 11.06
C PHE A 260 -22.77 7.53 10.46
N ARG A 261 -23.15 8.72 10.94
CA ARG A 261 -24.27 9.50 10.38
C ARG A 261 -23.92 9.98 8.96
N GLY A 262 -22.72 10.50 8.75
CA GLY A 262 -22.27 11.00 7.46
C GLY A 262 -22.16 9.89 6.40
N ALA A 263 -21.85 8.66 6.80
CA ALA A 263 -21.76 7.54 5.88
C ALA A 263 -23.08 7.20 5.16
N PHE A 264 -24.19 7.41 5.83
CA PHE A 264 -25.55 7.07 5.38
C PHE A 264 -26.50 8.26 5.38
N ASN A 265 -25.96 9.49 5.37
CA ASN A 265 -26.73 10.71 5.55
C ASN A 265 -27.87 10.85 4.54
N LEU A 266 -29.06 10.49 4.97
CA LEU A 266 -30.32 10.57 4.23
C LEU A 266 -30.99 11.96 4.35
N ASN A 267 -30.38 12.89 5.10
CA ASN A 267 -31.00 14.17 5.45
C ASN A 267 -30.77 15.31 4.44
N ALA A 268 -30.05 15.07 3.34
CA ALA A 268 -29.99 16.06 2.26
C ALA A 268 -31.38 16.14 1.60
N ALA A 269 -32.11 17.15 1.95
CA ALA A 269 -33.50 17.38 1.51
C ALA A 269 -33.60 17.52 -0.02
N GLY A 270 -34.27 16.58 -0.66
CA GLY A 270 -34.69 16.67 -2.07
C GLY A 270 -33.96 15.74 -3.03
N GLY A 271 -34.56 14.61 -3.29
CA GLY A 271 -34.45 13.59 -4.36
C GLY A 271 -33.12 13.41 -5.15
N GLY A 272 -32.61 14.43 -5.80
CA GLY A 272 -31.40 14.34 -6.63
C GLY A 272 -30.09 14.66 -5.90
N ALA A 273 -30.13 15.57 -4.92
CA ALA A 273 -28.95 15.97 -4.14
C ALA A 273 -28.49 14.89 -3.13
N LEU A 274 -29.41 14.05 -2.65
CA LEU A 274 -29.12 12.92 -1.76
C LEU A 274 -28.23 11.84 -2.40
N GLY A 275 -28.63 11.42 -3.61
CA GLY A 275 -27.85 10.39 -4.33
C GLY A 275 -26.44 10.86 -4.66
N TYR A 276 -26.27 12.14 -4.99
CA TYR A 276 -24.98 12.74 -5.28
C TYR A 276 -24.09 12.80 -4.01
N GLY A 277 -24.63 13.26 -2.88
CA GLY A 277 -23.88 13.36 -1.62
C GLY A 277 -23.35 12.01 -1.11
N ILE A 278 -24.20 10.98 -1.08
CA ILE A 278 -23.78 9.62 -0.69
C ILE A 278 -22.77 9.06 -1.68
N SER A 279 -22.96 9.26 -2.99
CA SER A 279 -22.03 8.83 -4.02
C SER A 279 -20.66 9.46 -3.83
N GLN A 280 -20.58 10.76 -3.50
CA GLN A 280 -19.31 11.46 -3.23
C GLN A 280 -18.63 10.88 -1.97
N THR A 281 -19.37 10.66 -0.89
CA THR A 281 -18.86 10.09 0.36
C THR A 281 -18.25 8.70 0.12
N ILE A 282 -18.94 7.82 -0.62
CA ILE A 282 -18.45 6.50 -1.00
C ILE A 282 -17.21 6.63 -1.89
N THR A 283 -17.29 7.46 -2.92
CA THR A 283 -16.19 7.65 -3.89
C THR A 283 -14.91 8.10 -3.21
N TRP A 284 -15.00 9.14 -2.37
CA TRP A 284 -13.82 9.67 -1.68
C TRP A 284 -13.28 8.69 -0.63
N GLY A 285 -14.16 7.99 0.09
CA GLY A 285 -13.75 6.95 1.04
C GLY A 285 -12.99 5.81 0.36
N PHE A 286 -13.54 5.24 -0.70
CA PHE A 286 -12.90 4.15 -1.46
C PHE A 286 -11.63 4.61 -2.15
N LYS A 287 -11.67 5.74 -2.86
CA LYS A 287 -10.52 6.28 -3.58
C LYS A 287 -9.34 6.55 -2.65
N ARG A 288 -9.57 7.22 -1.52
CA ARG A 288 -8.51 7.55 -0.56
C ARG A 288 -8.09 6.35 0.27
N GLY A 289 -9.00 5.41 0.54
CA GLY A 289 -8.67 4.12 1.15
C GLY A 289 -7.73 3.30 0.27
N ALA A 290 -8.11 3.07 -0.99
CA ALA A 290 -7.29 2.34 -1.95
C ALA A 290 -5.95 3.03 -2.25
N PHE A 291 -5.94 4.36 -2.31
CA PHE A 291 -4.73 5.16 -2.46
C PHE A 291 -3.77 4.98 -1.28
N SER A 292 -4.28 4.86 -0.05
CA SER A 292 -3.47 4.72 1.16
C SER A 292 -2.88 3.31 1.28
N ASN A 293 -3.73 2.28 1.27
CA ASN A 293 -3.33 0.91 1.57
C ASN A 293 -2.92 0.07 0.35
N GLU A 294 -3.06 0.62 -0.87
CA GLU A 294 -2.70 0.00 -2.15
C GLU A 294 -3.38 -1.36 -2.46
N ALA A 295 -4.33 -1.82 -1.65
CA ALA A 295 -5.03 -3.09 -1.88
C ALA A 295 -5.84 -3.04 -3.18
N GLY A 296 -5.57 -3.97 -4.09
CA GLY A 296 -6.15 -4.02 -5.42
C GLY A 296 -5.34 -3.29 -6.49
N LEU A 297 -4.28 -2.57 -6.12
CA LEU A 297 -3.38 -1.92 -7.08
C LEU A 297 -2.30 -2.87 -7.62
N GLY A 298 -1.95 -3.93 -6.87
CA GLY A 298 -0.92 -4.89 -7.27
C GLY A 298 0.51 -4.36 -7.16
N SER A 299 0.73 -3.28 -6.40
CA SER A 299 2.03 -2.64 -6.23
C SER A 299 2.86 -3.30 -5.12
N ALA A 300 2.34 -3.40 -3.89
CA ALA A 300 3.03 -3.94 -2.73
C ALA A 300 3.51 -5.39 -2.93
N VAL A 301 2.79 -6.17 -3.71
CA VAL A 301 3.14 -7.56 -4.01
C VAL A 301 4.52 -7.71 -4.65
N MET A 302 5.06 -6.69 -5.33
CA MET A 302 6.40 -6.74 -5.92
C MET A 302 7.51 -6.83 -4.87
N VAL A 303 7.34 -6.20 -3.71
CA VAL A 303 8.24 -6.33 -2.57
C VAL A 303 7.95 -7.63 -1.83
N ASN A 304 6.68 -7.92 -1.58
CA ASN A 304 6.25 -9.10 -0.84
C ASN A 304 6.69 -10.42 -1.50
N SER A 305 6.80 -10.45 -2.82
CA SER A 305 7.32 -11.59 -3.57
C SER A 305 8.84 -11.81 -3.40
N ALA A 306 9.58 -10.81 -2.92
CA ALA A 306 11.03 -10.92 -2.70
C ALA A 306 11.39 -11.42 -1.29
N SER A 307 10.40 -11.71 -0.47
CA SER A 307 10.55 -12.29 0.88
C SER A 307 11.12 -13.71 0.82
N ASN A 308 11.87 -14.11 1.86
CA ASN A 308 12.36 -15.48 2.06
C ASN A 308 11.28 -16.48 2.48
N VAL A 309 10.01 -16.09 2.43
CA VAL A 309 8.89 -16.96 2.79
C VAL A 309 8.72 -18.11 1.80
N LYS A 310 8.56 -19.33 2.30
CA LYS A 310 8.23 -20.53 1.50
C LYS A 310 6.70 -20.64 1.28
N GLU A 311 5.90 -20.40 2.32
CA GLU A 311 4.45 -20.55 2.29
C GLU A 311 3.75 -19.29 1.75
N PRO A 312 3.12 -19.33 0.56
CA PRO A 312 2.43 -18.15 0.01
C PRO A 312 1.37 -17.54 0.94
N VAL A 313 0.68 -18.39 1.74
CA VAL A 313 -0.35 -17.96 2.69
C VAL A 313 0.25 -17.12 3.82
N HIS A 314 1.49 -17.37 4.25
CA HIS A 314 2.17 -16.54 5.23
C HIS A 314 2.35 -15.10 4.70
N GLN A 315 2.78 -14.95 3.45
CA GLN A 315 2.88 -13.62 2.86
C GLN A 315 1.52 -12.98 2.62
N GLY A 316 0.50 -13.79 2.31
CA GLY A 316 -0.88 -13.33 2.28
C GLY A 316 -1.35 -12.74 3.61
N MET A 317 -1.01 -13.38 4.74
CA MET A 317 -1.33 -12.85 6.08
C MET A 317 -0.63 -11.53 6.37
N TRP A 318 0.61 -11.34 5.90
CA TRP A 318 1.28 -10.04 5.98
C TRP A 318 0.52 -8.96 5.20
N GLY A 319 0.00 -9.26 4.01
CA GLY A 319 -0.85 -8.32 3.26
C GLY A 319 -2.13 -7.94 3.99
N VAL A 320 -2.76 -8.88 4.73
CA VAL A 320 -3.90 -8.55 5.62
C VAL A 320 -3.47 -7.56 6.71
N PHE A 321 -2.33 -7.81 7.34
CA PHE A 321 -1.80 -6.94 8.39
C PHE A 321 -1.40 -5.55 7.85
N GLU A 322 -0.79 -5.46 6.68
CA GLU A 322 -0.40 -4.21 6.02
C GLU A 322 -1.61 -3.28 5.83
N VAL A 323 -2.70 -3.78 5.26
CA VAL A 323 -3.93 -3.02 5.06
C VAL A 323 -4.58 -2.62 6.38
N PHE A 324 -4.55 -3.53 7.38
CA PHE A 324 -5.05 -3.23 8.73
C PHE A 324 -4.26 -2.10 9.38
N ALA A 325 -2.94 -2.19 9.40
CA ALA A 325 -2.06 -1.19 10.02
C ALA A 325 -2.19 0.18 9.34
N ASP A 326 -2.20 0.19 8.01
CA ASP A 326 -2.32 1.43 7.23
C ASP A 326 -3.64 2.16 7.49
N THR A 327 -4.75 1.48 7.23
CA THR A 327 -6.05 2.18 7.16
C THR A 327 -6.83 2.09 8.47
N ILE A 328 -6.95 0.89 9.06
CA ILE A 328 -7.73 0.75 10.30
C ILE A 328 -7.02 1.42 11.49
N VAL A 329 -5.69 1.41 11.53
CA VAL A 329 -4.94 2.05 12.62
C VAL A 329 -4.57 3.50 12.25
N VAL A 330 -3.69 3.71 11.26
CA VAL A 330 -3.07 5.02 11.02
C VAL A 330 -4.08 6.02 10.46
N CYS A 331 -4.86 5.66 9.41
CA CYS A 331 -5.85 6.59 8.85
C CYS A 331 -6.97 6.91 9.84
N THR A 332 -7.39 5.95 10.67
CA THR A 332 -8.40 6.20 11.72
C THR A 332 -7.89 7.18 12.77
N LEU A 333 -6.64 7.05 13.21
CA LEU A 333 -6.04 8.00 14.14
C LEU A 333 -5.98 9.41 13.55
N THR A 334 -5.56 9.54 12.29
CA THR A 334 -5.56 10.83 11.58
C THR A 334 -6.97 11.44 11.51
N ALA A 335 -7.97 10.62 11.16
CA ALA A 335 -9.36 11.07 11.12
C ALA A 335 -9.85 11.55 12.48
N LEU A 336 -9.56 10.79 13.54
CA LEU A 336 -9.91 11.18 14.90
C LEU A 336 -9.21 12.48 15.32
N VAL A 337 -7.93 12.67 15.01
CA VAL A 337 -7.22 13.93 15.26
C VAL A 337 -7.97 15.10 14.60
N ILE A 338 -8.34 14.98 13.33
CA ILE A 338 -9.06 16.04 12.60
C ILE A 338 -10.43 16.30 13.22
N LEU A 339 -11.21 15.24 13.45
CA LEU A 339 -12.60 15.37 13.88
C LEU A 339 -12.77 15.76 15.36
N THR A 340 -11.80 15.44 16.22
CA THR A 340 -11.89 15.76 17.65
C THR A 340 -11.35 17.14 18.03
N THR A 341 -10.48 17.71 17.20
CA THR A 341 -9.83 19.03 17.48
C THR A 341 -10.68 20.23 17.09
N GLY A 342 -11.81 20.04 16.42
CA GLY A 342 -12.71 21.14 16.04
C GLY A 342 -12.20 22.01 14.91
N VAL A 343 -11.34 21.46 14.01
CA VAL A 343 -10.85 22.19 12.83
C VAL A 343 -11.79 22.06 11.63
N VAL A 344 -12.75 21.14 11.70
CA VAL A 344 -13.79 20.90 10.69
C VAL A 344 -15.17 20.86 11.31
N ASP A 345 -16.17 21.22 10.52
CA ASP A 345 -17.56 21.02 10.84
C ASP A 345 -17.92 19.51 10.78
N LEU A 346 -18.52 18.97 11.83
CA LEU A 346 -18.79 17.53 11.93
C LEU A 346 -19.95 17.04 11.05
N GLU A 347 -20.78 17.93 10.50
CA GLU A 347 -21.86 17.55 9.60
C GLU A 347 -21.43 17.54 8.16
N SER A 348 -20.74 18.57 7.72
CA SER A 348 -20.32 18.77 6.32
C SER A 348 -18.89 18.35 6.01
N GLY A 349 -18.01 18.30 7.03
CA GLY A 349 -16.56 18.17 6.84
C GLY A 349 -15.88 19.46 6.37
N ALA A 350 -16.62 20.57 6.29
CA ALA A 350 -16.06 21.85 5.87
C ALA A 350 -15.02 22.38 6.86
N VAL A 351 -13.96 22.95 6.34
CA VAL A 351 -12.88 23.52 7.17
C VAL A 351 -13.34 24.80 7.83
N LEU A 352 -13.34 24.83 9.19
CA LEU A 352 -13.85 25.97 9.97
C LEU A 352 -12.85 27.13 10.04
N ALA A 353 -11.56 26.89 9.92
CA ALA A 353 -10.50 27.87 10.19
C ALA A 353 -9.98 28.61 8.94
N GLY A 354 -10.59 28.46 7.76
CA GLY A 354 -10.09 29.05 6.52
C GLY A 354 -8.73 28.51 6.06
N VAL A 355 -8.38 27.31 6.50
CA VAL A 355 -7.13 26.61 6.21
C VAL A 355 -7.29 25.80 4.91
N GLN A 356 -6.24 25.74 4.10
CA GLN A 356 -6.23 24.91 2.91
C GLN A 356 -6.18 23.41 3.28
N ASP A 357 -6.76 22.54 2.46
CA ASP A 357 -6.90 21.09 2.71
C ASP A 357 -5.56 20.42 3.05
N ASN A 358 -4.49 20.81 2.38
CA ASN A 358 -3.14 20.27 2.61
C ASN A 358 -2.51 20.71 3.94
N ALA A 359 -3.03 21.78 4.55
CA ALA A 359 -2.59 22.28 5.86
C ALA A 359 -3.50 21.86 7.01
N LEU A 360 -4.64 21.21 6.73
CA LEU A 360 -5.67 20.87 7.71
C LEU A 360 -5.13 20.02 8.87
N VAL A 361 -4.35 18.98 8.58
CA VAL A 361 -3.76 18.14 9.62
C VAL A 361 -2.77 18.93 10.47
N GLY A 362 -1.96 19.78 9.85
CA GLY A 362 -1.05 20.68 10.56
C GLY A 362 -1.81 21.61 11.53
N GLN A 363 -2.97 22.12 11.13
CA GLN A 363 -3.83 22.94 11.98
C GLN A 363 -4.40 22.13 13.16
N ALA A 364 -4.87 20.90 12.92
CA ALA A 364 -5.34 20.01 13.96
C ALA A 364 -4.27 19.74 15.03
N PHE A 365 -3.03 19.50 14.58
CA PHE A 365 -1.88 19.37 15.49
C PHE A 365 -1.50 20.68 16.19
N THR A 366 -1.73 21.85 15.55
CA THR A 366 -1.49 23.15 16.15
C THR A 366 -2.44 23.42 17.32
N VAL A 367 -3.70 23.00 17.23
CA VAL A 367 -4.68 23.12 18.31
C VAL A 367 -4.17 22.46 19.60
N ALA A 368 -3.52 21.30 19.49
CA ALA A 368 -3.03 20.54 20.64
C ALA A 368 -1.58 20.92 21.05
N PHE A 369 -0.68 21.11 20.07
CA PHE A 369 0.76 21.30 20.31
C PHE A 369 1.25 22.73 20.07
N GLY A 370 0.35 23.69 19.79
CA GLY A 370 0.70 25.07 19.51
C GLY A 370 1.70 25.19 18.36
N SER A 371 2.72 26.02 18.51
CA SER A 371 3.75 26.26 17.46
C SER A 371 4.60 25.03 17.11
N PHE A 372 4.54 23.96 17.90
CA PHE A 372 5.22 22.70 17.59
C PHE A 372 4.45 21.84 16.59
N GLY A 373 3.11 22.00 16.48
CA GLY A 373 2.25 21.22 15.60
C GLY A 373 2.71 21.16 14.13
N PRO A 374 2.95 22.31 13.46
CA PRO A 374 3.44 22.32 12.07
C PRO A 374 4.80 21.63 11.90
N LYS A 375 5.70 21.76 12.89
CA LYS A 375 7.01 21.08 12.86
C LYS A 375 6.87 19.57 13.01
N PHE A 376 5.98 19.12 13.90
CA PHE A 376 5.68 17.69 14.07
C PHE A 376 5.15 17.09 12.77
N ILE A 377 4.20 17.75 12.11
CA ILE A 377 3.64 17.29 10.83
C ILE A 377 4.68 17.34 9.71
N ALA A 378 5.51 18.35 9.63
CA ALA A 378 6.57 18.42 8.63
C ALA A 378 7.56 17.24 8.76
N VAL A 379 7.94 16.89 9.99
CA VAL A 379 8.78 15.71 10.25
C VAL A 379 8.04 14.42 9.94
N SER A 380 6.77 14.30 10.33
CA SER A 380 5.94 13.12 10.00
C SER A 380 5.81 12.92 8.49
N ILE A 381 5.52 13.98 7.73
CA ILE A 381 5.43 13.93 6.27
C ILE A 381 6.79 13.61 5.64
N LEU A 382 7.88 14.15 6.17
CA LEU A 382 9.23 13.78 5.73
C LEU A 382 9.45 12.27 5.85
N LEU A 383 9.15 11.69 7.01
CA LEU A 383 9.37 10.26 7.26
C LEU A 383 8.45 9.39 6.40
N PHE A 384 7.15 9.70 6.35
CA PHE A 384 6.14 8.94 5.64
C PHE A 384 6.30 9.02 4.12
N ALA A 385 6.37 10.24 3.58
CA ALA A 385 6.48 10.43 2.15
C ALA A 385 7.85 9.95 1.61
N TYR A 386 8.91 10.10 2.40
CA TYR A 386 10.21 9.60 1.97
C TYR A 386 10.28 8.07 1.98
N SER A 387 9.70 7.41 2.98
CA SER A 387 9.58 5.95 2.97
C SER A 387 8.80 5.45 1.77
N THR A 388 7.69 6.13 1.39
CA THR A 388 6.91 5.83 0.19
C THR A 388 7.76 5.94 -1.08
N THR A 389 8.59 6.98 -1.18
CA THR A 389 9.51 7.12 -2.32
C THR A 389 10.49 5.95 -2.41
N LEU A 390 10.97 5.42 -1.28
CA LEU A 390 11.83 4.25 -1.26
C LEU A 390 11.11 2.97 -1.69
N GLY A 391 9.91 2.70 -1.18
CA GLY A 391 9.09 1.54 -1.57
C GLY A 391 8.77 1.56 -3.07
N TRP A 392 8.25 2.68 -3.57
CA TRP A 392 7.88 2.85 -4.98
C TRP A 392 9.07 2.80 -5.95
N SER A 393 10.28 3.16 -5.49
CA SER A 393 11.49 2.98 -6.30
C SER A 393 11.72 1.51 -6.67
N HIS A 394 11.37 0.59 -5.78
CA HIS A 394 11.45 -0.84 -6.06
C HIS A 394 10.33 -1.31 -6.99
N TYR A 395 9.08 -0.84 -6.80
CA TYR A 395 7.96 -1.20 -7.67
C TYR A 395 8.25 -0.83 -9.12
N GLY A 396 8.64 0.41 -9.38
CA GLY A 396 9.03 0.84 -10.73
C GLY A 396 10.26 0.10 -11.26
N THR A 397 11.25 -0.23 -10.40
CA THR A 397 12.40 -1.05 -10.80
C THR A 397 11.96 -2.41 -11.32
N LYS A 398 11.04 -3.12 -10.63
CA LYS A 398 10.54 -4.44 -11.05
C LYS A 398 9.64 -4.37 -12.27
N ALA A 399 8.84 -3.31 -12.41
CA ALA A 399 8.04 -3.09 -13.62
C ALA A 399 8.92 -2.85 -14.87
N VAL A 400 9.99 -2.04 -14.74
CA VAL A 400 10.98 -1.84 -15.82
C VAL A 400 11.76 -3.11 -16.09
N GLU A 401 12.16 -3.85 -15.06
CA GLU A 401 12.85 -5.13 -15.20
C GLU A 401 12.03 -6.14 -16.02
N TYR A 402 10.72 -6.20 -15.76
CA TYR A 402 9.79 -7.06 -16.51
C TYR A 402 9.75 -6.71 -18.02
N LEU A 403 9.74 -5.41 -18.39
CA LEU A 403 9.65 -4.97 -19.78
C LEU A 403 11.00 -4.93 -20.51
N PHE A 404 12.08 -4.53 -19.84
CA PHE A 404 13.34 -4.16 -20.44
C PHE A 404 14.55 -4.88 -19.82
N GLY A 405 14.31 -5.84 -18.93
CA GLY A 405 15.36 -6.58 -18.25
C GLY A 405 16.14 -5.75 -17.20
N THR A 406 17.16 -6.38 -16.64
CA THR A 406 17.98 -5.78 -15.56
C THR A 406 18.79 -4.56 -15.99
N ALA A 407 19.12 -4.44 -17.28
CA ALA A 407 19.80 -3.25 -17.83
C ALA A 407 18.89 -2.02 -17.81
N GLY A 408 17.62 -2.16 -18.20
CA GLY A 408 16.62 -1.10 -18.14
C GLY A 408 16.41 -0.58 -16.70
N SER A 409 16.40 -1.48 -15.73
CA SER A 409 16.21 -1.12 -14.32
C SER A 409 17.33 -0.22 -13.76
N ARG A 410 18.56 -0.30 -14.28
CA ARG A 410 19.66 0.61 -13.88
C ARG A 410 19.41 2.03 -14.37
N ILE A 411 18.97 2.19 -15.62
CA ILE A 411 18.63 3.51 -16.19
C ILE A 411 17.48 4.12 -15.43
N TYR A 412 16.42 3.32 -15.16
CA TYR A 412 15.27 3.74 -14.40
C TYR A 412 15.67 4.33 -13.03
N LYS A 413 16.53 3.65 -12.26
CA LYS A 413 16.98 4.12 -10.95
C LYS A 413 17.63 5.50 -11.00
N VAL A 414 18.48 5.75 -12.02
CA VAL A 414 19.14 7.05 -12.20
C VAL A 414 18.10 8.14 -12.51
N VAL A 415 17.19 7.86 -13.44
CA VAL A 415 16.09 8.80 -13.77
C VAL A 415 15.21 9.05 -12.55
N PHE A 416 14.84 7.99 -11.82
CA PHE A 416 14.01 8.10 -10.61
C PHE A 416 14.65 9.00 -9.55
N VAL A 417 15.95 8.87 -9.32
CA VAL A 417 16.72 9.75 -8.42
C VAL A 417 16.69 11.21 -8.90
N GLY A 418 16.89 11.45 -10.19
CA GLY A 418 16.81 12.81 -10.76
C GLY A 418 15.43 13.46 -10.61
N MET A 419 14.36 12.67 -10.70
CA MET A 419 12.98 13.14 -10.56
C MET A 419 12.65 13.65 -9.15
N THR A 420 13.44 13.35 -8.13
CA THR A 420 13.25 13.93 -6.78
C THR A 420 13.45 15.46 -6.79
N VAL A 421 14.42 15.98 -7.53
CA VAL A 421 14.62 17.43 -7.64
C VAL A 421 13.49 18.09 -8.42
N VAL A 422 13.05 17.44 -9.50
CA VAL A 422 11.90 17.89 -10.29
C VAL A 422 10.66 17.96 -9.39
N GLY A 423 10.36 16.88 -8.64
CA GLY A 423 9.23 16.81 -7.72
C GLY A 423 9.25 17.91 -6.66
N ALA A 424 10.42 18.19 -6.06
CA ALA A 424 10.56 19.25 -5.05
C ALA A 424 10.22 20.64 -5.59
N THR A 425 10.55 20.94 -6.84
CA THR A 425 10.48 22.30 -7.41
C THR A 425 9.27 22.55 -8.29
N MET A 426 8.55 21.48 -8.69
CA MET A 426 7.42 21.55 -9.62
C MET A 426 6.13 22.01 -8.95
N LYS A 427 5.28 22.73 -9.70
CA LYS A 427 3.87 22.91 -9.35
C LYS A 427 3.09 21.69 -9.85
N LEU A 428 2.58 20.89 -8.92
CA LEU A 428 2.10 19.54 -9.23
C LEU A 428 0.73 19.43 -9.92
N GLY A 429 -0.09 20.42 -10.04
CA GLY A 429 -1.41 20.39 -10.68
C GLY A 429 -1.70 19.14 -11.55
N LEU A 430 -1.53 19.31 -12.88
CA LEU A 430 -1.80 18.23 -13.84
C LEU A 430 -0.93 16.97 -13.61
N ALA A 431 0.30 17.10 -13.11
CA ALA A 431 1.16 15.95 -12.86
C ALA A 431 0.62 15.06 -11.71
N TRP A 432 0.00 15.67 -10.70
CA TRP A 432 -0.71 14.93 -9.65
C TRP A 432 -1.91 14.17 -10.21
N ASP A 433 -2.75 14.87 -11.00
CA ASP A 433 -3.95 14.27 -11.57
C ASP A 433 -3.63 13.11 -12.51
N LEU A 434 -2.58 13.23 -13.33
CA LEU A 434 -2.10 12.15 -14.19
C LEU A 434 -1.59 10.96 -13.37
N SER A 435 -0.83 11.25 -12.31
CA SER A 435 -0.28 10.20 -11.44
C SER A 435 -1.37 9.41 -10.73
N ASP A 436 -2.41 10.09 -10.24
CA ASP A 436 -3.58 9.48 -9.64
C ASP A 436 -4.34 8.58 -10.64
N THR A 437 -4.42 9.03 -11.90
CA THR A 437 -5.03 8.25 -12.98
C THR A 437 -4.22 6.99 -13.31
N PHE A 438 -2.90 7.09 -13.45
CA PHE A 438 -2.06 5.91 -13.72
C PHE A 438 -2.06 4.92 -12.56
N ASN A 439 -2.06 5.41 -11.33
CA ASN A 439 -2.21 4.57 -10.15
C ASN A 439 -3.52 3.78 -10.18
N GLY A 440 -4.62 4.45 -10.51
CA GLY A 440 -5.90 3.76 -10.65
C GLY A 440 -5.97 2.82 -11.86
N LEU A 441 -5.30 3.13 -12.96
CA LEU A 441 -5.25 2.26 -14.14
C LEU A 441 -4.52 0.93 -13.87
N MET A 442 -3.56 0.88 -12.93
CA MET A 442 -2.91 -0.36 -12.51
C MET A 442 -3.91 -1.37 -11.93
N MET A 443 -4.95 -0.86 -11.24
CA MET A 443 -5.97 -1.66 -10.57
C MET A 443 -6.71 -2.60 -11.54
N ILE A 444 -7.04 -2.12 -12.73
CA ILE A 444 -7.88 -2.87 -13.68
C ILE A 444 -7.22 -4.18 -14.11
N PRO A 445 -6.02 -4.20 -14.72
CA PRO A 445 -5.36 -5.45 -15.09
C PRO A 445 -5.08 -6.34 -13.88
N ASN A 446 -4.72 -5.76 -12.74
CA ASN A 446 -4.46 -6.49 -11.52
C ASN A 446 -5.69 -7.25 -11.04
N LEU A 447 -6.82 -6.56 -10.84
CA LEU A 447 -8.04 -7.18 -10.32
C LEU A 447 -8.63 -8.22 -11.29
N ILE A 448 -8.51 -8.02 -12.60
CA ILE A 448 -8.87 -9.06 -13.59
C ILE A 448 -8.05 -10.32 -13.34
N GLY A 449 -6.74 -10.20 -13.14
CA GLY A 449 -5.86 -11.33 -12.84
C GLY A 449 -6.22 -12.03 -11.53
N VAL A 450 -6.39 -11.26 -10.46
CA VAL A 450 -6.76 -11.78 -9.13
C VAL A 450 -8.10 -12.51 -9.16
N LEU A 451 -9.12 -11.95 -9.80
CA LEU A 451 -10.43 -12.60 -9.97
C LEU A 451 -10.31 -13.89 -10.77
N ALA A 452 -9.60 -13.86 -11.90
CA ALA A 452 -9.40 -15.03 -12.74
C ALA A 452 -8.63 -16.15 -12.04
N LEU A 453 -7.73 -15.80 -11.11
CA LEU A 453 -6.91 -16.73 -10.33
C LEU A 453 -7.44 -16.97 -8.90
N SER A 454 -8.65 -16.48 -8.59
CA SER A 454 -9.23 -16.63 -7.25
C SER A 454 -9.42 -18.10 -6.84
N GLY A 455 -9.60 -19.02 -7.79
CA GLY A 455 -9.59 -20.47 -7.55
C GLY A 455 -8.25 -20.95 -7.00
N THR A 456 -7.16 -20.58 -7.66
CA THR A 456 -5.78 -20.91 -7.23
C THR A 456 -5.49 -20.39 -5.83
N VAL A 457 -5.90 -19.14 -5.51
CA VAL A 457 -5.76 -18.60 -4.15
C VAL A 457 -6.47 -19.46 -3.11
N VAL A 458 -7.71 -19.87 -3.41
CA VAL A 458 -8.51 -20.72 -2.51
C VAL A 458 -7.86 -22.10 -2.33
N ASP A 459 -7.36 -22.70 -3.40
CA ASP A 459 -6.73 -24.04 -3.36
C ASP A 459 -5.42 -24.02 -2.56
N ILE A 460 -4.56 -23.00 -2.76
CA ILE A 460 -3.35 -22.80 -1.96
C ILE A 460 -3.71 -22.58 -0.48
N THR A 461 -4.74 -21.77 -0.22
CA THR A 461 -5.19 -21.50 1.15
C THR A 461 -5.71 -22.77 1.83
N LYS A 462 -6.52 -23.57 1.14
CA LYS A 462 -7.02 -24.86 1.65
C LYS A 462 -5.89 -25.85 1.90
N ASN A 463 -4.95 -25.98 0.97
CA ASN A 463 -3.76 -26.81 1.10
C ASN A 463 -2.94 -26.44 2.34
N TYR A 464 -2.68 -25.15 2.52
CA TYR A 464 -1.99 -24.64 3.70
C TYR A 464 -2.67 -25.05 5.01
N PHE A 465 -3.99 -24.82 5.14
CA PHE A 465 -4.73 -25.18 6.35
C PHE A 465 -4.88 -26.70 6.56
N ALA A 466 -4.93 -27.47 5.48
CA ALA A 466 -4.91 -28.92 5.54
C ALA A 466 -3.62 -29.41 6.22
N ARG A 467 -2.47 -28.95 5.75
CA ARG A 467 -1.16 -29.35 6.28
C ARG A 467 -0.89 -28.77 7.67
N ARG A 468 -1.02 -27.44 7.83
CA ARG A 468 -0.55 -26.72 9.03
C ARG A 468 -1.52 -26.74 10.22
N VAL A 469 -2.80 -26.96 9.98
CA VAL A 469 -3.84 -26.92 11.02
C VAL A 469 -4.48 -28.29 11.25
N ARG A 470 -4.74 -29.04 10.17
CA ARG A 470 -5.35 -30.38 10.28
C ARG A 470 -4.33 -31.50 10.33
N GLY A 471 -3.04 -31.25 10.04
CA GLY A 471 -1.98 -32.23 10.04
C GLY A 471 -2.07 -33.27 8.91
N GLU A 472 -2.74 -32.91 7.80
CA GLU A 472 -2.86 -33.80 6.64
C GLU A 472 -1.52 -33.89 5.91
N ASP A 473 -1.10 -35.10 5.59
CA ASP A 473 0.12 -35.36 4.80
C ASP A 473 -0.21 -35.28 3.30
N ILE A 474 -0.19 -34.06 2.78
CA ILE A 474 -0.40 -33.73 1.37
C ILE A 474 0.73 -32.84 0.86
N GLU A 475 1.03 -32.96 -0.44
CA GLU A 475 2.08 -32.17 -1.10
C GLU A 475 1.81 -30.66 -0.96
N PRO A 476 2.83 -29.88 -0.58
CA PRO A 476 2.69 -28.42 -0.44
C PRO A 476 2.51 -27.72 -1.78
N MET A 477 1.82 -26.59 -1.76
CA MET A 477 1.68 -25.69 -2.90
C MET A 477 2.50 -24.41 -2.66
N TRP A 478 3.82 -24.48 -2.82
CA TRP A 478 4.72 -23.35 -2.57
C TRP A 478 5.02 -22.54 -3.82
N SER A 479 5.16 -23.21 -4.98
CA SER A 479 5.44 -22.56 -6.26
C SER A 479 4.63 -23.15 -7.39
N ALA A 480 4.31 -22.33 -8.40
CA ALA A 480 3.73 -22.75 -9.68
C ALA A 480 4.76 -23.47 -10.58
N PHE A 481 6.05 -23.33 -10.28
CA PHE A 481 7.14 -23.87 -11.08
C PHE A 481 7.77 -25.06 -10.39
N ALA A 482 7.79 -26.20 -11.08
CA ALA A 482 8.26 -27.46 -10.51
C ALA A 482 9.75 -27.41 -10.05
N GLU A 483 10.58 -26.57 -10.68
CA GLU A 483 11.97 -26.37 -10.27
C GLU A 483 12.07 -25.72 -8.89
N TYR A 484 11.33 -24.64 -8.65
CA TYR A 484 11.34 -23.95 -7.36
C TYR A 484 10.59 -24.72 -6.30
N GLN A 485 9.51 -25.43 -6.67
CA GLN A 485 8.81 -26.32 -5.76
C GLN A 485 9.75 -27.38 -5.17
N LYS A 486 10.54 -28.06 -6.01
CA LYS A 486 11.52 -29.08 -5.58
C LYS A 486 12.67 -28.49 -4.77
N GLU A 487 13.15 -27.30 -5.15
CA GLU A 487 14.19 -26.59 -4.40
C GLU A 487 13.74 -26.31 -2.97
N GLU A 488 12.54 -25.72 -2.82
CA GLU A 488 11.98 -25.39 -1.49
C GLU A 488 11.66 -26.65 -0.65
N GLU A 489 11.26 -27.75 -1.30
CA GLU A 489 11.08 -29.06 -0.63
C GLU A 489 12.39 -29.65 -0.12
N ALA A 490 13.44 -29.57 -0.93
CA ALA A 490 14.78 -30.05 -0.54
C ALA A 490 15.36 -29.22 0.62
N GLU A 491 15.19 -27.91 0.59
CA GLU A 491 15.61 -27.02 1.69
C GLU A 491 14.82 -27.31 2.98
N ALA A 492 13.50 -27.49 2.88
CA ALA A 492 12.68 -27.81 4.04
C ALA A 492 13.05 -29.16 4.68
N ALA A 493 13.38 -30.15 3.85
CA ALA A 493 13.84 -31.45 4.32
C ALA A 493 15.23 -31.35 5.02
N ALA A 494 16.13 -30.52 4.49
CA ALA A 494 17.44 -30.29 5.11
C ALA A 494 17.31 -29.58 6.47
N GLU A 495 16.48 -28.53 6.56
CA GLU A 495 16.19 -27.83 7.82
C GLU A 495 15.59 -28.77 8.88
N ALA A 496 14.65 -29.65 8.48
CA ALA A 496 14.07 -30.63 9.39
C ALA A 496 15.11 -31.64 9.92
N ALA A 497 16.02 -32.12 9.06
CA ALA A 497 17.09 -33.03 9.44
C ALA A 497 18.12 -32.38 10.41
N GLU A 498 18.41 -31.07 10.22
CA GLU A 498 19.29 -30.32 11.13
C GLU A 498 18.64 -30.14 12.50
N LEU A 499 17.35 -29.81 12.56
CA LEU A 499 16.60 -29.68 13.81
C LEU A 499 16.51 -31.01 14.57
N GLU A 500 16.34 -32.12 13.86
CA GLU A 500 16.32 -33.45 14.47
C GLU A 500 17.69 -33.84 15.06
N LYS A 501 18.77 -33.48 14.37
CA LYS A 501 20.13 -33.67 14.90
C LYS A 501 20.37 -32.85 16.16
N ALA A 502 20.00 -31.56 16.14
CA ALA A 502 20.16 -30.67 17.29
C ALA A 502 19.28 -31.05 18.49
N ALA A 503 18.14 -31.74 18.25
CA ALA A 503 17.29 -32.24 19.32
C ALA A 503 17.81 -33.57 19.97
N ASN A 504 18.69 -34.29 19.26
CA ASN A 504 19.28 -35.55 19.71
C ASN A 504 20.68 -35.36 20.32
N GLU A 505 21.28 -34.17 20.20
CA GLU A 505 22.50 -33.73 20.93
C GLU A 505 22.16 -33.03 22.26
#